data_ef20867f27c38b97e87b947a24e6a72d
#
_entry.id   ef20867f27c38b97e87b947a24e6a72d
#
_cell.length_a   1.000
_cell.length_b   1.000
_cell.length_c   1.000
_cell.angle_alpha   90.00
_cell.angle_beta   90.00
_cell.angle_gamma   90.00
#
_symmetry.space_group_name_H-M   'P 1'
#
loop_
_entity.id
_entity.type
_entity.pdbx_description
1 polymer ?
#
loop_
_entity_poly.entity_id
_entity_poly.type
_entity_poly.pdbx_seq_one_letter_code
_entity_poly.pdbx_strand_id
1 'polypeptide(L)'
;NTIPFIARYRKEMTGAMDDQKLREISERLEYLRGLDKRREQITASISEQGKMNDELERKLAAAVTLSELEDIYRPYKPKRRTRAMIAREKGVEPLADDIFAQRRGVDPLVLAQAYVSDEKGVPDAQTAVQLAQDILAERFSDDASIRAKLREFYRRTGMLCSAAAKEGESVYAQYADYREPVLRAAGHRILAINRGEREDWLKVS
;
A
#
# COMPACT_ATOMS: atom_id res chain seq x y z
N ASN A 1 15.20 -31.20 8.73
CA ASN A 1 16.33 -30.92 9.63
C ASN A 1 16.30 -29.45 10.04
N THR A 2 16.63 -29.15 11.31
CA THR A 2 16.71 -27.77 11.80
C THR A 2 18.00 -27.09 11.34
N ILE A 3 18.00 -25.76 11.24
CA ILE A 3 19.18 -24.99 10.84
C ILE A 3 20.39 -25.29 11.73
N PRO A 4 20.27 -25.31 13.08
CA PRO A 4 21.39 -25.67 13.96
C PRO A 4 21.94 -27.08 13.70
N PHE A 5 21.08 -28.04 13.35
CA PHE A 5 21.51 -29.37 12.97
C PHE A 5 22.34 -29.35 11.66
N ILE A 6 21.87 -28.62 10.65
CA ILE A 6 22.57 -28.50 9.37
C ILE A 6 23.93 -27.82 9.57
N ALA A 7 23.97 -26.71 10.31
CA ALA A 7 25.21 -25.98 10.60
C ALA A 7 26.25 -26.83 11.32
N ARG A 8 25.83 -27.75 12.20
CA ARG A 8 26.72 -28.57 13.02
C ARG A 8 27.15 -29.85 12.32
N TYR A 9 26.22 -30.54 11.65
CA TYR A 9 26.42 -31.93 11.21
C TYR A 9 26.43 -32.12 9.68
N ARG A 10 26.25 -31.02 8.90
CA ARG A 10 26.22 -31.06 7.44
C ARG A 10 27.10 -30.01 6.78
N LYS A 11 28.22 -29.70 7.42
CA LYS A 11 29.20 -28.67 6.98
C LYS A 11 29.69 -28.92 5.55
N GLU A 12 29.97 -30.18 5.21
CA GLU A 12 30.40 -30.59 3.88
C GLU A 12 29.38 -30.28 2.77
N MET A 13 28.09 -30.32 3.08
CA MET A 13 27.03 -30.04 2.12
C MET A 13 26.75 -28.55 1.96
N THR A 14 27.12 -27.74 2.95
CA THR A 14 26.85 -26.31 2.99
C THR A 14 28.06 -25.43 2.72
N GLY A 15 29.23 -26.06 2.38
CA GLY A 15 30.46 -25.31 2.22
C GLY A 15 30.92 -24.61 3.51
N ALA A 16 30.67 -25.24 4.66
CA ALA A 16 30.96 -24.73 6.01
C ALA A 16 30.29 -23.40 6.38
N MET A 17 29.10 -23.15 5.82
CA MET A 17 28.27 -21.97 6.21
C MET A 17 27.96 -22.02 7.71
N ASP A 18 28.04 -20.86 8.35
CA ASP A 18 27.63 -20.67 9.74
C ASP A 18 26.10 -20.65 9.91
N ASP A 19 25.66 -20.73 11.16
CA ASP A 19 24.22 -20.74 11.53
C ASP A 19 23.51 -19.47 11.09
N GLN A 20 24.17 -18.31 11.17
CA GLN A 20 23.59 -17.03 10.78
C GLN A 20 23.31 -17.00 9.26
N LYS A 21 24.27 -17.44 8.45
CA LYS A 21 24.12 -17.49 6.99
C LYS A 21 23.02 -18.45 6.56
N LEU A 22 22.94 -19.60 7.21
CA LEU A 22 21.87 -20.57 6.95
C LEU A 22 20.49 -20.03 7.33
N ARG A 23 20.39 -19.25 8.41
CA ARG A 23 19.13 -18.56 8.78
C ARG A 23 18.72 -17.53 7.73
N GLU A 24 19.65 -16.66 7.31
CA GLU A 24 19.41 -15.67 6.25
C GLU A 24 18.90 -16.33 4.97
N ILE A 25 19.49 -17.43 4.56
CA ILE A 25 19.06 -18.22 3.38
C ILE A 25 17.66 -18.79 3.59
N SER A 26 17.38 -19.37 4.76
CA SER A 26 16.08 -19.96 5.07
C SER A 26 14.98 -18.89 5.06
N GLU A 27 15.20 -17.77 5.71
CA GLU A 27 14.26 -16.64 5.75
C GLU A 27 13.99 -16.10 4.33
N ARG A 28 15.06 -15.96 3.53
CA ARG A 28 14.94 -15.52 2.15
C ARG A 28 14.16 -16.51 1.29
N LEU A 29 14.42 -17.80 1.47
CA LEU A 29 13.70 -18.87 0.75
C LEU A 29 12.22 -18.90 1.11
N GLU A 30 11.90 -18.78 2.41
CA GLU A 30 10.51 -18.69 2.88
C GLU A 30 9.81 -17.46 2.32
N TYR A 31 10.48 -16.32 2.30
CA TYR A 31 9.94 -15.08 1.70
C TYR A 31 9.64 -15.28 0.21
N LEU A 32 10.57 -15.85 -0.56
CA LEU A 32 10.40 -16.06 -2.01
C LEU A 32 9.27 -17.06 -2.30
N ARG A 33 9.17 -18.14 -1.53
CA ARG A 33 8.07 -19.10 -1.65
C ARG A 33 6.73 -18.45 -1.32
N GLY A 34 6.69 -17.60 -0.30
CA GLY A 34 5.52 -16.81 0.05
C GLY A 34 5.11 -15.85 -1.07
N LEU A 35 6.11 -15.20 -1.69
CA LEU A 35 5.89 -14.31 -2.83
C LEU A 35 5.31 -15.05 -4.04
N ASP A 36 5.86 -16.22 -4.40
CA ASP A 36 5.38 -17.03 -5.51
C ASP A 36 3.95 -17.52 -5.26
N LYS A 37 3.68 -18.08 -4.08
CA LYS A 37 2.32 -18.48 -3.68
C LYS A 37 1.33 -17.30 -3.76
N ARG A 38 1.76 -16.11 -3.34
CA ARG A 38 0.90 -14.93 -3.40
C ARG A 38 0.66 -14.49 -4.83
N ARG A 39 1.67 -14.56 -5.69
CA ARG A 39 1.55 -14.28 -7.13
C ARG A 39 0.52 -15.20 -7.78
N GLU A 40 0.59 -16.51 -7.52
CA GLU A 40 -0.36 -17.49 -8.05
C GLU A 40 -1.80 -17.15 -7.60
N GLN A 41 -2.02 -16.83 -6.32
CA GLN A 41 -3.34 -16.45 -5.80
C GLN A 41 -3.90 -15.20 -6.50
N ILE A 42 -3.06 -14.19 -6.70
CA ILE A 42 -3.44 -12.94 -7.37
C ILE A 42 -3.79 -13.22 -8.83
N THR A 43 -2.94 -13.98 -9.53
CA THR A 43 -3.16 -14.37 -10.92
C THR A 43 -4.48 -15.11 -11.08
N ALA A 44 -4.76 -16.10 -10.23
CA ALA A 44 -6.02 -16.83 -10.23
C ALA A 44 -7.23 -15.90 -10.02
N SER A 45 -7.15 -15.03 -8.99
CA SER A 45 -8.24 -14.10 -8.66
C SER A 45 -8.54 -13.10 -9.79
N ILE A 46 -7.53 -12.61 -10.51
CA ILE A 46 -7.72 -11.69 -11.64
C ILE A 46 -8.26 -12.45 -12.87
N SER A 47 -7.79 -13.68 -13.09
CA SER A 47 -8.28 -14.54 -14.17
C SER A 47 -9.75 -14.93 -13.99
N GLU A 48 -10.17 -15.26 -12.78
CA GLU A 48 -11.57 -15.52 -12.43
C GLU A 48 -12.49 -14.31 -12.71
N GLN A 49 -11.96 -13.10 -12.59
CA GLN A 49 -12.67 -11.86 -12.92
C GLN A 49 -12.69 -11.57 -14.44
N GLY A 50 -12.02 -12.38 -15.27
CA GLY A 50 -11.90 -12.15 -16.71
C GLY A 50 -11.10 -10.90 -17.09
N LYS A 51 -10.25 -10.40 -16.18
CA LYS A 51 -9.50 -9.14 -16.36
C LYS A 51 -8.01 -9.35 -16.62
N MET A 52 -7.57 -10.60 -16.74
CA MET A 52 -6.17 -10.91 -17.05
C MET A 52 -5.85 -10.53 -18.50
N ASN A 53 -4.67 -9.97 -18.71
CA ASN A 53 -4.11 -9.70 -20.02
C ASN A 53 -2.58 -9.85 -19.98
N ASP A 54 -1.93 -9.91 -21.17
CA ASP A 54 -0.49 -10.14 -21.30
C ASP A 54 0.38 -9.07 -20.61
N GLU A 55 -0.08 -7.83 -20.56
CA GLU A 55 0.65 -6.75 -19.88
C GLU A 55 0.62 -6.95 -18.37
N LEU A 56 -0.53 -7.30 -17.82
CA LEU A 56 -0.72 -7.53 -16.39
C LEU A 56 0.03 -8.78 -15.93
N GLU A 57 0.01 -9.85 -16.74
CA GLU A 57 0.78 -11.06 -16.47
C GLU A 57 2.29 -10.77 -16.40
N ARG A 58 2.80 -9.99 -17.36
CA ARG A 58 4.21 -9.55 -17.34
C ARG A 58 4.53 -8.70 -16.12
N LYS A 59 3.65 -7.79 -15.71
CA LYS A 59 3.84 -6.97 -14.48
C LYS A 59 3.86 -7.84 -13.23
N LEU A 60 2.96 -8.80 -13.10
CA LEU A 60 2.93 -9.75 -11.98
C LEU A 60 4.18 -10.62 -11.92
N ALA A 61 4.65 -11.11 -13.08
CA ALA A 61 5.86 -11.91 -13.18
C ALA A 61 7.13 -11.13 -12.82
N ALA A 62 7.19 -9.85 -13.20
CA ALA A 62 8.32 -8.96 -12.93
C ALA A 62 8.39 -8.45 -11.48
N ALA A 63 7.30 -8.53 -10.72
CA ALA A 63 7.26 -8.07 -9.34
C ALA A 63 8.18 -8.91 -8.44
N VAL A 64 9.11 -8.26 -7.75
CA VAL A 64 10.12 -8.88 -6.89
C VAL A 64 9.85 -8.73 -5.40
N THR A 65 8.82 -7.95 -5.05
CA THR A 65 8.39 -7.75 -3.66
C THR A 65 6.88 -7.98 -3.49
N LEU A 66 6.50 -8.36 -2.27
CA LEU A 66 5.08 -8.49 -1.91
C LEU A 66 4.32 -7.16 -2.08
N SER A 67 4.97 -6.04 -1.75
CA SER A 67 4.37 -4.71 -1.92
C SER A 67 4.04 -4.40 -3.37
N GLU A 68 4.92 -4.76 -4.31
CA GLU A 68 4.67 -4.58 -5.75
C GLU A 68 3.50 -5.45 -6.22
N LEU A 69 3.44 -6.71 -5.80
CA LEU A 69 2.32 -7.59 -6.11
C LEU A 69 0.98 -7.05 -5.59
N GLU A 70 0.96 -6.59 -4.34
CA GLU A 70 -0.24 -6.02 -3.73
C GLU A 70 -0.67 -4.70 -4.41
N ASP A 71 0.28 -3.86 -4.84
CA ASP A 71 -0.02 -2.63 -5.56
C ASP A 71 -0.62 -2.93 -6.95
N ILE A 72 -0.09 -3.93 -7.67
CA ILE A 72 -0.65 -4.38 -8.96
C ILE A 72 -2.05 -4.96 -8.77
N TYR A 73 -2.27 -5.75 -7.71
CA TYR A 73 -3.54 -6.40 -7.42
C TYR A 73 -4.62 -5.43 -6.94
N ARG A 74 -4.25 -4.30 -6.34
CA ARG A 74 -5.15 -3.39 -5.65
C ARG A 74 -6.39 -2.96 -6.45
N PRO A 75 -6.31 -2.61 -7.76
CA PRO A 75 -7.47 -2.29 -8.57
C PRO A 75 -8.47 -3.45 -8.75
N TYR A 76 -7.98 -4.69 -8.65
CA TYR A 76 -8.73 -5.93 -8.86
C TYR A 76 -9.24 -6.57 -7.57
N LYS A 77 -8.72 -6.10 -6.43
CA LYS A 77 -9.10 -6.64 -5.13
C LYS A 77 -10.58 -6.34 -4.85
N PRO A 78 -11.39 -7.34 -4.45
CA PRO A 78 -12.76 -7.09 -4.04
C PRO A 78 -12.81 -6.04 -2.94
N LYS A 79 -13.53 -4.95 -3.20
CA LYS A 79 -13.69 -3.85 -2.28
C LYS A 79 -15.10 -3.87 -1.68
N ARG A 80 -15.22 -3.40 -0.44
CA ARG A 80 -16.51 -2.98 0.09
C ARG A 80 -17.00 -1.77 -0.70
N ARG A 81 -18.32 -1.48 -0.65
CA ARG A 81 -18.93 -0.33 -1.33
C ARG A 81 -18.18 0.96 -0.97
N THR A 82 -17.43 1.50 -1.94
CA THR A 82 -16.63 2.73 -1.79
C THR A 82 -17.43 3.95 -2.23
N ARG A 83 -16.96 5.15 -1.83
CA ARG A 83 -17.54 6.42 -2.33
C ARG A 83 -17.43 6.51 -3.84
N ALA A 84 -16.32 6.08 -4.42
CA ALA A 84 -16.13 6.04 -5.87
C ALA A 84 -17.13 5.10 -6.57
N MET A 85 -17.45 3.94 -5.97
CA MET A 85 -18.48 3.04 -6.51
C MET A 85 -19.86 3.72 -6.51
N ILE A 86 -20.21 4.39 -5.41
CA ILE A 86 -21.45 5.16 -5.32
C ILE A 86 -21.48 6.26 -6.38
N ALA A 87 -20.38 6.97 -6.60
CA ALA A 87 -20.26 8.00 -7.62
C ALA A 87 -20.44 7.43 -9.04
N ARG A 88 -19.87 6.27 -9.34
CA ARG A 88 -20.07 5.58 -10.63
C ARG A 88 -21.52 5.14 -10.83
N GLU A 89 -22.18 4.61 -9.80
CA GLU A 89 -23.61 4.27 -9.82
C GLU A 89 -24.48 5.48 -10.16
N LYS A 90 -24.08 6.67 -9.70
CA LYS A 90 -24.76 7.95 -10.03
C LYS A 90 -24.44 8.48 -11.43
N GLY A 91 -23.53 7.85 -12.17
CA GLY A 91 -23.20 8.17 -13.56
C GLY A 91 -22.27 9.36 -13.75
N VAL A 92 -21.48 9.75 -12.72
CA VAL A 92 -20.56 10.89 -12.83
C VAL A 92 -19.14 10.51 -13.27
N GLU A 93 -18.91 9.27 -13.70
CA GLU A 93 -17.58 8.81 -14.16
C GLU A 93 -17.06 9.59 -15.38
N PRO A 94 -17.86 9.94 -16.41
CA PRO A 94 -17.35 10.76 -17.52
C PRO A 94 -16.92 12.17 -17.08
N LEU A 95 -17.58 12.75 -16.05
CA LEU A 95 -17.12 14.02 -15.46
C LEU A 95 -15.72 13.87 -14.82
N ALA A 96 -15.49 12.76 -14.12
CA ALA A 96 -14.16 12.47 -13.56
C ALA A 96 -13.10 12.36 -14.67
N ASP A 97 -13.41 11.74 -15.80
CA ASP A 97 -12.52 11.64 -16.95
C ASP A 97 -12.22 13.00 -17.58
N ASP A 98 -13.23 13.85 -17.74
CA ASP A 98 -13.05 15.21 -18.25
C ASP A 98 -12.21 16.09 -17.31
N ILE A 99 -12.43 16.00 -15.99
CA ILE A 99 -11.60 16.68 -14.99
C ILE A 99 -10.15 16.14 -15.04
N PHE A 100 -9.98 14.83 -15.13
CA PHE A 100 -8.65 14.20 -15.22
C PHE A 100 -7.88 14.63 -16.46
N ALA A 101 -8.56 14.85 -17.58
CA ALA A 101 -7.95 15.32 -18.83
C ALA A 101 -7.35 16.73 -18.75
N GLN A 102 -7.69 17.51 -17.71
CA GLN A 102 -7.11 18.86 -17.42
C GLN A 102 -7.10 19.79 -18.63
N ARG A 103 -8.18 19.80 -19.43
CA ARG A 103 -8.28 20.67 -20.60
C ARG A 103 -8.24 22.13 -20.19
N ARG A 104 -7.36 22.93 -20.84
CA ARG A 104 -7.19 24.34 -20.51
C ARG A 104 -8.50 25.13 -20.77
N GLY A 105 -8.83 26.03 -19.84
CA GLY A 105 -9.99 26.93 -19.96
C GLY A 105 -11.34 26.27 -19.67
N VAL A 106 -11.36 25.04 -19.20
CA VAL A 106 -12.60 24.33 -18.82
C VAL A 106 -12.76 24.39 -17.31
N ASP A 107 -13.90 24.98 -16.87
CA ASP A 107 -14.26 24.99 -15.46
C ASP A 107 -15.00 23.68 -15.10
N PRO A 108 -14.50 22.90 -14.13
CA PRO A 108 -15.17 21.69 -13.66
C PRO A 108 -16.61 21.89 -13.21
N LEU A 109 -16.96 23.04 -12.63
CA LEU A 109 -18.32 23.34 -12.20
C LEU A 109 -19.27 23.51 -13.39
N VAL A 110 -18.78 24.10 -14.49
CA VAL A 110 -19.56 24.23 -15.73
C VAL A 110 -19.83 22.86 -16.35
N LEU A 111 -18.83 22.00 -16.43
CA LEU A 111 -18.99 20.62 -16.90
C LEU A 111 -19.98 19.83 -16.03
N ALA A 112 -19.92 20.04 -14.73
CA ALA A 112 -20.71 19.32 -13.75
C ALA A 112 -22.23 19.63 -13.85
N GLN A 113 -22.63 20.75 -14.44
CA GLN A 113 -24.04 21.11 -14.66
C GLN A 113 -24.79 20.03 -15.45
N ALA A 114 -24.13 19.37 -16.40
CA ALA A 114 -24.73 18.31 -17.20
C ALA A 114 -25.06 17.03 -16.41
N TYR A 115 -24.50 16.89 -15.22
CA TYR A 115 -24.65 15.70 -14.36
C TYR A 115 -25.58 15.92 -13.17
N VAL A 116 -26.17 17.10 -13.04
CA VAL A 116 -27.18 17.40 -12.01
C VAL A 116 -28.44 16.58 -12.27
N SER A 117 -28.87 15.81 -11.29
CA SER A 117 -30.07 14.96 -11.38
C SER A 117 -30.53 14.57 -9.99
N ASP A 118 -31.71 15.06 -9.58
CA ASP A 118 -32.32 14.69 -8.29
C ASP A 118 -32.64 13.20 -8.22
N GLU A 119 -33.06 12.58 -9.34
CA GLU A 119 -33.34 11.15 -9.43
C GLU A 119 -32.10 10.29 -9.10
N LYS A 120 -30.90 10.75 -9.48
CA LYS A 120 -29.64 10.09 -9.19
C LYS A 120 -29.00 10.55 -7.88
N GLY A 121 -29.66 11.45 -7.14
CA GLY A 121 -29.16 12.03 -5.90
C GLY A 121 -27.91 12.91 -6.10
N VAL A 122 -27.91 13.69 -7.19
CA VAL A 122 -26.89 14.70 -7.52
C VAL A 122 -27.62 16.07 -7.63
N PRO A 123 -27.88 16.74 -6.51
CA PRO A 123 -28.75 17.91 -6.47
C PRO A 123 -28.13 19.16 -7.12
N ASP A 124 -26.80 19.23 -7.19
CA ASP A 124 -26.08 20.40 -7.70
C ASP A 124 -24.72 20.03 -8.31
N ALA A 125 -24.15 21.00 -9.05
CA ALA A 125 -22.84 20.83 -9.71
C ALA A 125 -21.69 20.60 -8.71
N GLN A 126 -21.76 21.19 -7.51
CA GLN A 126 -20.74 21.01 -6.47
C GLN A 126 -20.72 19.56 -5.99
N THR A 127 -21.89 18.97 -5.78
CA THR A 127 -22.02 17.54 -5.43
C THR A 127 -21.52 16.65 -6.57
N ALA A 128 -21.78 16.98 -7.83
CA ALA A 128 -21.25 16.23 -8.97
C ALA A 128 -19.72 16.26 -9.02
N VAL A 129 -19.11 17.44 -8.79
CA VAL A 129 -17.63 17.58 -8.71
C VAL A 129 -17.08 16.76 -7.54
N GLN A 130 -17.71 16.79 -6.37
CA GLN A 130 -17.26 16.01 -5.20
C GLN A 130 -17.29 14.49 -5.49
N LEU A 131 -18.34 14.01 -6.13
CA LEU A 131 -18.44 12.61 -6.53
C LEU A 131 -17.38 12.24 -7.59
N ALA A 132 -17.10 13.13 -8.55
CA ALA A 132 -16.02 12.95 -9.50
C ALA A 132 -14.64 12.90 -8.82
N GLN A 133 -14.41 13.75 -7.81
CA GLN A 133 -13.19 13.73 -6.98
C GLN A 133 -13.03 12.41 -6.22
N ASP A 134 -14.12 11.83 -5.71
CA ASP A 134 -14.06 10.52 -5.04
C ASP A 134 -13.59 9.41 -6.01
N ILE A 135 -14.02 9.45 -7.28
CA ILE A 135 -13.54 8.53 -8.32
C ILE A 135 -12.06 8.74 -8.61
N LEU A 136 -11.63 10.01 -8.77
CA LEU A 136 -10.23 10.33 -9.02
C LEU A 136 -9.33 9.95 -7.85
N ALA A 137 -9.76 10.20 -6.62
CA ALA A 137 -9.04 9.83 -5.42
C ALA A 137 -8.82 8.30 -5.33
N GLU A 138 -9.85 7.51 -5.66
CA GLU A 138 -9.69 6.04 -5.74
C GLU A 138 -8.72 5.64 -6.86
N ARG A 139 -8.84 6.23 -8.05
CA ARG A 139 -7.96 5.97 -9.20
C ARG A 139 -6.49 6.23 -8.85
N PHE A 140 -6.18 7.38 -8.24
CA PHE A 140 -4.81 7.70 -7.78
C PHE A 140 -4.33 6.79 -6.66
N SER A 141 -5.21 6.47 -5.71
CA SER A 141 -4.86 5.57 -4.59
C SER A 141 -4.54 4.15 -5.07
N ASP A 142 -5.14 3.70 -6.17
CA ASP A 142 -4.97 2.37 -6.71
C ASP A 142 -3.86 2.27 -7.78
N ASP A 143 -3.30 3.40 -8.22
CA ASP A 143 -2.22 3.42 -9.20
C ASP A 143 -0.91 2.90 -8.60
N ALA A 144 -0.42 1.77 -9.11
CA ALA A 144 0.79 1.12 -8.62
C ALA A 144 2.05 2.00 -8.80
N SER A 145 2.10 2.81 -9.86
CA SER A 145 3.26 3.68 -10.14
C SER A 145 3.31 4.87 -9.18
N ILE A 146 2.17 5.46 -8.88
CA ILE A 146 2.04 6.54 -7.89
C ILE A 146 2.43 6.01 -6.52
N ARG A 147 1.92 4.83 -6.14
CA ARG A 147 2.25 4.18 -4.86
C ARG A 147 3.75 3.88 -4.73
N ALA A 148 4.36 3.34 -5.77
CA ALA A 148 5.80 3.07 -5.79
C ALA A 148 6.62 4.37 -5.62
N LYS A 149 6.26 5.44 -6.34
CA LYS A 149 6.91 6.75 -6.24
C LYS A 149 6.75 7.37 -4.84
N LEU A 150 5.55 7.30 -4.27
CA LEU A 150 5.29 7.80 -2.91
C LEU A 150 6.07 7.01 -1.86
N ARG A 151 6.13 5.68 -1.98
CA ARG A 151 6.92 4.83 -1.07
C ARG A 151 8.40 5.19 -1.13
N GLU A 152 8.96 5.38 -2.33
CA GLU A 152 10.35 5.80 -2.49
C GLU A 152 10.58 7.22 -1.97
N PHE A 153 9.65 8.14 -2.20
CA PHE A 153 9.70 9.49 -1.65
C PHE A 153 9.74 9.46 -0.11
N TYR A 154 8.79 8.76 0.54
CA TYR A 154 8.78 8.63 2.00
C TYR A 154 10.00 7.89 2.54
N ARG A 155 10.48 6.87 1.83
CA ARG A 155 11.72 6.19 2.21
C ARG A 155 12.90 7.14 2.29
N ARG A 156 13.00 8.11 1.37
CA ARG A 156 14.12 9.05 1.27
C ARG A 156 13.97 10.27 2.19
N THR A 157 12.77 10.79 2.32
CA THR A 157 12.51 12.07 3.00
C THR A 157 11.65 11.93 4.26
N GLY A 158 11.06 10.78 4.49
CA GLY A 158 10.17 10.53 5.61
C GLY A 158 10.89 10.62 6.95
N MET A 159 10.19 11.16 7.93
CA MET A 159 10.62 11.22 9.32
C MET A 159 9.73 10.30 10.15
N LEU A 160 10.33 9.43 10.94
CA LEU A 160 9.63 8.71 11.99
C LEU A 160 9.50 9.65 13.18
N CYS A 161 8.27 10.00 13.52
CA CYS A 161 7.98 10.85 14.66
C CYS A 161 7.16 10.08 15.69
N SER A 162 7.45 10.29 16.98
CA SER A 162 6.56 9.81 18.03
C SER A 162 6.42 10.87 19.14
N ALA A 163 5.23 10.94 19.71
CA ALA A 163 4.88 11.84 20.79
C ALA A 163 4.17 11.06 21.91
N ALA A 164 4.22 11.56 23.15
CA ALA A 164 3.44 10.98 24.23
C ALA A 164 1.94 11.01 23.90
N ALA A 165 1.26 9.89 24.06
CA ALA A 165 -0.19 9.79 23.88
C ALA A 165 -0.97 10.07 25.18
N LYS A 166 -0.31 9.88 26.32
CA LYS A 166 -0.87 10.12 27.66
C LYS A 166 0.23 10.60 28.63
N GLU A 167 -0.15 11.26 29.69
CA GLU A 167 0.76 11.67 30.76
C GLU A 167 1.10 10.49 31.69
N GLY A 168 2.29 10.53 32.28
CA GLY A 168 2.76 9.53 33.25
C GLY A 168 4.15 8.99 32.94
N GLU A 169 4.74 8.33 33.93
CA GLU A 169 6.01 7.64 33.75
C GLU A 169 5.82 6.37 32.91
N SER A 170 6.68 6.22 31.90
CA SER A 170 6.63 5.11 30.96
C SER A 170 8.03 4.66 30.57
N VAL A 171 8.20 3.37 30.33
CA VAL A 171 9.42 2.81 29.73
C VAL A 171 9.71 3.37 28.33
N TYR A 172 8.73 4.05 27.72
CA TYR A 172 8.83 4.70 26.42
C TYR A 172 9.14 6.21 26.51
N ALA A 173 9.46 6.76 27.69
CA ALA A 173 9.70 8.20 27.92
C ALA A 173 10.73 8.78 26.93
N GLN A 174 11.77 8.02 26.57
CA GLN A 174 12.77 8.43 25.58
C GLN A 174 12.20 8.64 24.16
N TYR A 175 11.01 8.15 23.86
CA TYR A 175 10.30 8.30 22.59
C TYR A 175 9.10 9.23 22.68
N ALA A 176 8.88 9.88 23.82
CA ALA A 176 7.74 10.78 24.05
C ALA A 176 7.79 12.07 23.22
N ASP A 177 8.97 12.47 22.79
CA ASP A 177 9.21 13.52 21.78
C ASP A 177 10.41 13.08 20.94
N TYR A 178 10.14 12.27 19.92
CA TYR A 178 11.19 11.64 19.14
C TYR A 178 10.99 11.89 17.64
N ARG A 179 12.09 12.16 16.95
CA ARG A 179 12.11 12.37 15.50
C ARG A 179 13.40 11.87 14.89
N GLU A 180 13.28 11.01 13.87
CA GLU A 180 14.44 10.47 13.15
C GLU A 180 14.09 10.24 11.66
N PRO A 181 15.03 10.49 10.71
CA PRO A 181 14.84 10.08 9.32
C PRO A 181 14.61 8.57 9.21
N VAL A 182 13.58 8.16 8.45
CA VAL A 182 13.23 6.74 8.25
C VAL A 182 14.43 5.92 7.78
N LEU A 183 15.29 6.47 6.90
CA LEU A 183 16.50 5.80 6.43
C LEU A 183 17.52 5.46 7.53
N ARG A 184 17.48 6.17 8.66
CA ARG A 184 18.43 5.99 9.76
C ARG A 184 17.81 5.24 10.94
N ALA A 185 16.50 5.00 10.89
CA ALA A 185 15.79 4.35 11.98
C ALA A 185 16.26 2.90 12.15
N ALA A 186 16.91 2.62 13.28
CA ALA A 186 17.37 1.27 13.59
C ALA A 186 16.18 0.38 13.99
N GLY A 187 16.23 -0.90 13.58
CA GLY A 187 15.14 -1.85 13.79
C GLY A 187 14.66 -1.96 15.24
N HIS A 188 15.58 -1.93 16.22
CA HIS A 188 15.22 -2.01 17.64
C HIS A 188 14.42 -0.78 18.11
N ARG A 189 14.71 0.43 17.57
CA ARG A 189 13.95 1.65 17.87
C ARG A 189 12.54 1.59 17.27
N ILE A 190 12.43 1.15 16.02
CA ILE A 190 11.13 0.94 15.37
C ILE A 190 10.28 -0.05 16.19
N LEU A 191 10.86 -1.17 16.63
CA LEU A 191 10.15 -2.15 17.45
C LEU A 191 9.71 -1.58 18.79
N ALA A 192 10.55 -0.78 19.46
CA ALA A 192 10.20 -0.15 20.73
C ALA A 192 9.08 0.89 20.56
N ILE A 193 9.16 1.74 19.52
CA ILE A 193 8.13 2.76 19.21
C ILE A 193 6.81 2.09 18.86
N ASN A 194 6.80 1.08 17.98
CA ASN A 194 5.60 0.32 17.62
C ASN A 194 4.97 -0.39 18.82
N ARG A 195 5.79 -0.85 19.77
CA ARG A 195 5.28 -1.43 21.00
C ARG A 195 4.64 -0.37 21.90
N GLY A 196 5.26 0.80 22.05
CA GLY A 196 4.70 1.93 22.79
C GLY A 196 3.38 2.44 22.20
N GLU A 197 3.26 2.46 20.86
CA GLU A 197 2.00 2.78 20.18
C GLU A 197 0.91 1.75 20.46
N ARG A 198 1.23 0.45 20.38
CA ARG A 198 0.29 -0.63 20.65
C ARG A 198 -0.19 -0.68 22.10
N GLU A 199 0.62 -0.19 23.03
CA GLU A 199 0.30 -0.04 24.45
C GLU A 199 -0.33 1.33 24.79
N ASP A 200 -0.69 2.14 23.79
CA ASP A 200 -1.30 3.47 23.90
C ASP A 200 -0.45 4.48 24.71
N TRP A 201 0.86 4.30 24.76
CA TRP A 201 1.79 5.25 25.37
C TRP A 201 2.33 6.28 24.39
N LEU A 202 2.44 5.90 23.12
CA LEU A 202 2.96 6.74 22.05
C LEU A 202 1.94 6.91 20.93
N LYS A 203 1.98 8.08 20.30
CA LYS A 203 1.32 8.38 19.04
C LYS A 203 2.39 8.50 17.97
N VAL A 204 2.35 7.66 16.93
CA VAL A 204 3.37 7.57 15.89
C VAL A 204 2.86 8.18 14.58
N SER A 205 3.73 8.87 13.86
CA SER A 205 3.42 9.48 12.56
C SER A 205 4.66 9.51 11.65
#